data_b57317fea125c09a020823109dc52e05
#
_entry.id   b57317fea125c09a020823109dc52e05
#
_cell.length_a   1.000
_cell.length_b   1.000
_cell.length_c   1.000
_cell.angle_alpha   90.00
_cell.angle_beta   90.00
_cell.angle_gamma   90.00
#
_symmetry.space_group_name_H-M   'P 1'
#
loop_
_entity.id
_entity.type
_entity.pdbx_description
1 polymer ?
#
loop_
_entity_poly.entity_id
_entity_poly.type
_entity_poly.pdbx_seq_one_letter_code
_entity_poly.pdbx_strand_id
1 'polypeptide(L)'
;MNKTSILKWWKAKFIRLIPLYWFYTIIHLMVFGLGERYYLGTLPKVSILNILCNLSFLHGFHPYYINSINANWFMADLAIFYLFAPFLYKIINSLEKSILALLIVTPIGYILMHFALKLPILQVEGIWEDYVKILSFPSEFPIILLGIFAFFAYKEKNIRGKDV
;
A
#
# COMPACT_ATOMS: atom_id res chain seq x y z
N MET A 1 0.47 -13.56 -18.73
CA MET A 1 1.83 -13.59 -18.14
C MET A 1 2.11 -15.00 -17.62
N ASN A 2 3.21 -15.62 -18.02
CA ASN A 2 3.58 -16.97 -17.58
C ASN A 2 4.17 -16.91 -16.16
N LYS A 3 4.11 -18.00 -15.38
CA LYS A 3 4.62 -18.08 -13.98
C LYS A 3 6.06 -17.55 -13.84
N THR A 4 6.92 -17.90 -14.78
CA THR A 4 8.33 -17.41 -14.86
C THR A 4 8.43 -15.90 -15.06
N SER A 5 7.48 -15.29 -15.77
CA SER A 5 7.42 -13.84 -15.99
C SER A 5 6.98 -13.08 -14.73
N ILE A 6 6.08 -13.65 -13.92
CA ILE A 6 5.63 -13.06 -12.65
C ILE A 6 6.79 -13.03 -11.64
N LEU A 7 7.51 -14.14 -11.48
CA LEU A 7 8.64 -14.22 -10.57
C LEU A 7 9.76 -13.24 -10.95
N LYS A 8 10.09 -13.12 -12.26
CA LYS A 8 11.06 -12.14 -12.74
C LYS A 8 10.62 -10.71 -12.45
N TRP A 9 9.31 -10.42 -12.62
CA TRP A 9 8.76 -9.11 -12.34
C TRP A 9 8.85 -8.77 -10.84
N TRP A 10 8.44 -9.67 -9.94
CA TRP A 10 8.56 -9.47 -8.51
C TRP A 10 10.02 -9.26 -8.09
N LYS A 11 10.91 -10.15 -8.54
CA LYS A 11 12.34 -10.01 -8.26
C LYS A 11 12.85 -8.63 -8.66
N ALA A 12 12.51 -8.14 -9.84
CA ALA A 12 12.95 -6.83 -10.32
C ALA A 12 12.42 -5.67 -9.48
N LYS A 13 11.19 -5.77 -8.94
CA LYS A 13 10.58 -4.73 -8.09
C LYS A 13 11.15 -4.77 -6.68
N PHE A 14 11.20 -5.93 -6.06
CA PHE A 14 11.68 -6.08 -4.68
C PHE A 14 13.19 -5.86 -4.55
N ILE A 15 14.01 -6.23 -5.51
CA ILE A 15 15.46 -5.91 -5.50
C ILE A 15 15.71 -4.40 -5.45
N ARG A 16 14.84 -3.58 -6.03
CA ARG A 16 14.98 -2.12 -5.99
C ARG A 16 14.40 -1.52 -4.71
N LEU A 17 13.30 -2.09 -4.23
CA LEU A 17 12.59 -1.57 -3.06
C LEU A 17 13.31 -1.90 -1.74
N ILE A 18 13.69 -3.17 -1.55
CA ILE A 18 14.21 -3.70 -0.29
C ILE A 18 15.48 -2.97 0.18
N PRO A 19 16.56 -2.84 -0.63
CA PRO A 19 17.79 -2.25 -0.14
C PRO A 19 17.62 -0.79 0.28
N LEU A 20 16.88 -0.01 -0.52
CA LEU A 20 16.63 1.40 -0.24
C LEU A 20 15.80 1.57 1.05
N TYR A 21 14.77 0.76 1.21
CA TYR A 21 13.91 0.82 2.38
C TYR A 21 14.64 0.35 3.65
N TRP A 22 15.41 -0.72 3.58
CA TRP A 22 16.20 -1.19 4.71
C TRP A 22 17.26 -0.17 5.13
N PHE A 23 17.94 0.42 4.17
CA PHE A 23 18.92 1.48 4.42
C PHE A 23 18.26 2.67 5.14
N TYR A 24 17.12 3.14 4.64
CA TYR A 24 16.35 4.19 5.29
C TYR A 24 15.93 3.80 6.71
N THR A 25 15.42 2.58 6.90
CA THR A 25 15.00 2.06 8.20
C THR A 25 16.15 2.05 9.21
N ILE A 26 17.31 1.57 8.80
CA ILE A 26 18.51 1.53 9.66
C ILE A 26 18.94 2.95 10.04
N ILE A 27 19.07 3.86 9.09
CA ILE A 27 19.43 5.26 9.36
C ILE A 27 18.42 5.89 10.32
N HIS A 28 17.12 5.71 10.07
CA HIS A 28 16.09 6.25 10.94
C HIS A 28 16.21 5.73 12.37
N LEU A 29 16.47 4.43 12.56
CA LEU A 29 16.67 3.84 13.87
C LEU A 29 17.97 4.32 14.54
N MET A 30 19.03 4.55 13.78
CA MET A 30 20.28 5.11 14.30
C MET A 30 20.12 6.56 14.77
N VAL A 31 19.36 7.37 14.04
CA VAL A 31 19.15 8.80 14.36
C VAL A 31 18.16 8.97 15.52
N PHE A 32 17.05 8.26 15.50
CA PHE A 32 15.95 8.45 16.46
C PHE A 32 15.91 7.38 17.58
N GLY A 33 16.74 6.34 17.49
CA GLY A 33 16.81 5.27 18.49
C GLY A 33 15.54 4.41 18.54
N LEU A 34 15.40 3.65 19.63
CA LEU A 34 14.27 2.75 19.90
C LEU A 34 13.24 3.34 20.89
N GLY A 35 13.34 4.63 21.18
CA GLY A 35 12.47 5.31 22.12
C GLY A 35 11.01 5.34 21.72
N GLU A 36 10.20 5.96 22.54
CA GLU A 36 8.78 6.16 22.29
C GLU A 36 8.57 7.00 21.01
N ARG A 37 7.57 6.63 20.24
CA ARG A 37 7.13 7.37 19.06
C ARG A 37 5.70 7.83 19.26
N TYR A 38 5.48 9.13 19.11
CA TYR A 38 4.12 9.65 19.05
C TYR A 38 3.57 9.38 17.65
N TYR A 39 2.62 8.47 17.59
CA TYR A 39 1.95 8.16 16.36
C TYR A 39 0.46 7.98 16.61
N LEU A 40 -0.36 8.66 15.84
CA LEU A 40 -1.81 8.53 15.89
C LEU A 40 -2.37 8.64 17.33
N GLY A 41 -1.79 9.49 18.15
CA GLY A 41 -2.21 9.72 19.53
C GLY A 41 -1.67 8.75 20.59
N THR A 42 -0.79 7.83 20.22
CA THR A 42 -0.14 6.88 21.13
C THR A 42 1.38 7.04 21.15
N LEU A 43 2.03 6.52 22.17
CA LEU A 43 3.49 6.53 22.35
C LEU A 43 4.05 5.11 22.37
N PRO A 44 3.98 4.35 21.26
CA PRO A 44 4.52 3.01 21.24
C PRO A 44 6.05 3.05 21.21
N LYS A 45 6.68 2.21 22.00
CA LYS A 45 8.11 1.94 21.89
C LYS A 45 8.39 1.07 20.68
N VAL A 46 9.48 1.34 19.99
CA VAL A 46 9.92 0.51 18.88
C VAL A 46 10.47 -0.80 19.43
N SER A 47 9.71 -1.87 19.31
CA SER A 47 10.07 -3.22 19.72
C SER A 47 10.86 -3.96 18.62
N ILE A 48 11.52 -5.06 18.98
CA ILE A 48 12.17 -5.95 18.00
C ILE A 48 11.13 -6.48 17.00
N LEU A 49 9.94 -6.83 17.47
CA LEU A 49 8.85 -7.28 16.58
C LEU A 49 8.45 -6.19 15.58
N ASN A 50 8.37 -4.95 16.02
CA ASN A 50 8.10 -3.82 15.15
C ASN A 50 9.18 -3.68 14.07
N ILE A 51 10.46 -3.79 14.43
CA ILE A 51 11.57 -3.75 13.45
C ILE A 51 11.44 -4.89 12.44
N LEU A 52 11.19 -6.11 12.89
CA LEU A 52 11.01 -7.27 12.00
C LEU A 52 9.81 -7.10 11.06
N CYS A 53 8.69 -6.58 11.57
CA CYS A 53 7.52 -6.26 10.74
C CYS A 53 7.84 -5.18 9.70
N ASN A 54 8.62 -4.16 10.06
CA ASN A 54 9.08 -3.16 9.10
C ASN A 54 9.98 -3.76 8.02
N LEU A 55 11.00 -4.52 8.39
CA LEU A 55 11.93 -5.13 7.43
C LEU A 55 11.23 -6.13 6.48
N SER A 56 10.13 -6.75 6.91
CA SER A 56 9.33 -7.68 6.11
C SER A 56 8.14 -7.04 5.40
N PHE A 57 7.94 -5.72 5.50
CA PHE A 57 6.77 -4.98 5.01
C PHE A 57 5.43 -5.39 5.64
N LEU A 58 5.45 -6.15 6.73
CA LEU A 58 4.24 -6.56 7.45
C LEU A 58 3.70 -5.48 8.40
N HIS A 59 4.45 -4.40 8.59
CA HIS A 59 4.03 -3.26 9.44
C HIS A 59 2.73 -2.61 8.93
N GLY A 60 2.41 -2.69 7.65
CA GLY A 60 1.16 -2.18 7.08
C GLY A 60 -0.11 -2.87 7.57
N PHE A 61 0.01 -4.02 8.25
CA PHE A 61 -1.13 -4.76 8.77
C PHE A 61 -1.42 -4.48 10.26
N HIS A 62 -0.68 -3.54 10.87
CA HIS A 62 -0.86 -3.23 12.30
C HIS A 62 -0.79 -1.72 12.55
N PRO A 63 -1.80 -1.11 13.21
CA PRO A 63 -1.90 0.34 13.38
C PRO A 63 -0.73 0.93 14.17
N TYR A 64 -0.21 0.22 15.17
CA TYR A 64 0.94 0.68 15.94
C TYR A 64 2.28 0.58 15.20
N TYR A 65 2.37 -0.23 14.15
CA TYR A 65 3.62 -0.45 13.43
C TYR A 65 3.70 0.34 12.14
N ILE A 66 2.56 0.68 11.57
CA ILE A 66 2.46 1.26 10.23
C ILE A 66 3.21 2.57 10.08
N ASN A 67 3.46 3.23 11.17
CA ASN A 67 4.12 4.51 11.17
C ASN A 67 5.28 4.62 12.19
N SER A 68 5.72 3.54 12.75
CA SER A 68 6.82 3.51 13.73
C SER A 68 8.14 4.05 13.18
N ILE A 69 8.28 4.04 11.88
CA ILE A 69 9.36 4.68 11.11
C ILE A 69 8.68 5.66 10.17
N ASN A 70 8.95 6.94 10.32
CA ASN A 70 8.26 8.05 9.67
C ASN A 70 7.85 7.76 8.21
N ALA A 71 6.55 7.92 7.90
CA ALA A 71 5.97 7.77 6.57
C ALA A 71 6.18 6.39 5.90
N ASN A 72 6.45 5.34 6.65
CA ASN A 72 6.71 4.01 6.11
C ASN A 72 5.44 3.25 5.67
N TRP A 73 4.24 3.73 6.05
CA TRP A 73 2.96 3.16 5.62
C TRP A 73 2.88 2.98 4.10
N PHE A 74 3.33 3.99 3.35
CA PHE A 74 3.37 3.93 1.88
C PHE A 74 4.23 2.79 1.35
N MET A 75 5.33 2.44 2.04
CA MET A 75 6.20 1.33 1.63
C MET A 75 5.54 -0.03 1.81
N ALA A 76 4.71 -0.19 2.85
CA ALA A 76 3.91 -1.39 3.02
C ALA A 76 2.85 -1.52 1.91
N ASP A 77 2.12 -0.46 1.61
CA ASP A 77 1.11 -0.43 0.56
C ASP A 77 1.71 -0.70 -0.82
N LEU A 78 2.88 -0.11 -1.10
CA LEU A 78 3.62 -0.36 -2.33
C LEU A 78 4.07 -1.83 -2.45
N ALA A 79 4.53 -2.44 -1.37
CA ALA A 79 4.91 -3.85 -1.34
C ALA A 79 3.69 -4.75 -1.58
N ILE A 80 2.56 -4.48 -0.91
CA ILE A 80 1.29 -5.18 -1.13
C ILE A 80 0.83 -5.02 -2.57
N PHE A 81 0.86 -3.80 -3.10
CA PHE A 81 0.55 -3.55 -4.50
C PHE A 81 1.43 -4.36 -5.45
N TYR A 82 2.73 -4.42 -5.21
CA TYR A 82 3.63 -5.22 -6.06
C TYR A 82 3.30 -6.71 -6.03
N LEU A 83 2.79 -7.25 -4.94
CA LEU A 83 2.34 -8.65 -4.89
C LEU A 83 1.11 -8.87 -5.79
N PHE A 84 0.18 -7.93 -5.80
CA PHE A 84 -1.08 -8.05 -6.53
C PHE A 84 -1.03 -7.51 -7.97
N ALA A 85 -0.12 -6.60 -8.30
CA ALA A 85 -0.07 -5.93 -9.61
C ALA A 85 -0.08 -6.88 -10.83
N PRO A 86 0.64 -8.03 -10.85
CA PRO A 86 0.57 -8.94 -11.99
C PRO A 86 -0.82 -9.54 -12.20
N PHE A 87 -1.60 -9.72 -11.14
CA PHE A 87 -2.96 -10.23 -11.21
C PHE A 87 -3.94 -9.13 -11.61
N LEU A 88 -3.78 -7.93 -11.03
CA LEU A 88 -4.56 -6.75 -11.41
C LEU A 88 -4.41 -6.44 -12.88
N TYR A 89 -3.20 -6.50 -13.43
CA TYR A 89 -2.94 -6.25 -14.85
C TYR A 89 -3.59 -7.29 -15.78
N LYS A 90 -3.81 -8.52 -15.31
CA LYS A 90 -4.56 -9.52 -16.08
C LYS A 90 -6.06 -9.21 -16.14
N ILE A 91 -6.60 -8.68 -15.05
CA ILE A 91 -8.02 -8.36 -14.92
C ILE A 91 -8.32 -7.01 -15.59
N ILE A 92 -7.54 -5.99 -15.22
CA ILE A 92 -7.68 -4.62 -15.70
C ILE A 92 -6.67 -4.40 -16.84
N ASN A 93 -7.06 -4.76 -18.05
CA ASN A 93 -6.18 -4.74 -19.22
C ASN A 93 -6.62 -3.76 -20.33
N SER A 94 -7.63 -2.94 -20.06
CA SER A 94 -8.13 -1.90 -20.97
C SER A 94 -8.59 -0.66 -20.20
N LEU A 95 -8.73 0.47 -20.90
CA LEU A 95 -9.26 1.72 -20.33
C LEU A 95 -10.66 1.51 -19.76
N GLU A 96 -11.55 0.86 -20.49
CA GLU A 96 -12.91 0.58 -20.04
C GLU A 96 -12.96 -0.21 -18.74
N LYS A 97 -12.12 -1.27 -18.62
CA LYS A 97 -12.03 -2.06 -17.38
C LYS A 97 -11.44 -1.27 -16.23
N SER A 98 -10.53 -0.34 -16.49
CA SER A 98 -9.99 0.52 -15.43
C SER A 98 -11.03 1.52 -14.90
N ILE A 99 -11.86 2.07 -15.79
CA ILE A 99 -13.00 2.91 -15.39
C ILE A 99 -14.00 2.09 -14.58
N LEU A 100 -14.37 0.91 -15.07
CA LEU A 100 -15.30 0.03 -14.37
C LEU A 100 -14.78 -0.38 -12.98
N ALA A 101 -13.48 -0.69 -12.88
CA ALA A 101 -12.85 -1.00 -11.60
C ALA A 101 -12.92 0.19 -10.64
N LEU A 102 -12.64 1.41 -11.08
CA LEU A 102 -12.78 2.62 -10.26
C LEU A 102 -14.21 2.81 -9.77
N LEU A 103 -15.20 2.69 -10.67
CA LEU A 103 -16.60 2.91 -10.35
C LEU A 103 -17.19 1.85 -9.41
N ILE A 104 -16.69 0.63 -9.42
CA ILE A 104 -17.19 -0.47 -8.60
C ILE A 104 -16.39 -0.59 -7.31
N VAL A 105 -15.06 -0.65 -7.40
CA VAL A 105 -14.21 -0.97 -6.25
C VAL A 105 -14.15 0.17 -5.24
N THR A 106 -14.15 1.43 -5.71
CA THR A 106 -14.10 2.59 -4.82
C THR A 106 -15.30 2.65 -3.88
N PRO A 107 -16.56 2.66 -4.35
CA PRO A 107 -17.70 2.69 -3.44
C PRO A 107 -17.82 1.42 -2.58
N ILE A 108 -17.50 0.25 -3.12
CA ILE A 108 -17.48 -0.99 -2.32
C ILE A 108 -16.43 -0.89 -1.20
N GLY A 109 -15.25 -0.37 -1.50
CA GLY A 109 -14.20 -0.12 -0.49
C GLY A 109 -14.68 0.78 0.64
N TYR A 110 -15.32 1.91 0.31
CA TYR A 110 -15.89 2.80 1.31
C TYR A 110 -16.99 2.15 2.15
N ILE A 111 -17.87 1.37 1.54
CA ILE A 111 -18.92 0.64 2.25
C ILE A 111 -18.29 -0.38 3.21
N LEU A 112 -17.32 -1.16 2.75
CA LEU A 112 -16.64 -2.15 3.58
C LEU A 112 -15.89 -1.50 4.75
N MET A 113 -15.19 -0.37 4.51
CA MET A 113 -14.53 0.38 5.58
C MET A 113 -15.54 0.91 6.61
N HIS A 114 -16.69 1.44 6.15
CA HIS A 114 -17.73 1.92 7.05
C HIS A 114 -18.28 0.80 7.96
N PHE A 115 -18.47 -0.39 7.41
CA PHE A 115 -18.88 -1.55 8.23
C PHE A 115 -17.76 -2.08 9.11
N ALA A 116 -16.52 -2.10 8.63
CA ALA A 116 -15.37 -2.52 9.43
C ALA A 116 -15.21 -1.65 10.68
N LEU A 117 -15.37 -0.34 10.56
CA LEU A 117 -15.27 0.59 11.69
C LEU A 117 -16.37 0.38 12.77
N LYS A 118 -17.46 -0.33 12.45
CA LYS A 118 -18.49 -0.68 13.42
C LYS A 118 -18.18 -1.95 14.20
N LEU A 119 -17.13 -2.69 13.82
CA LEU A 119 -16.73 -3.89 14.55
C LEU A 119 -16.17 -3.51 15.93
N PRO A 120 -16.64 -4.13 17.02
CA PRO A 120 -16.21 -3.78 18.38
C PRO A 120 -14.69 -3.87 18.57
N ILE A 121 -14.02 -4.79 17.89
CA ILE A 121 -12.57 -4.97 17.97
C ILE A 121 -11.78 -3.78 17.40
N LEU A 122 -12.40 -2.98 16.50
CA LEU A 122 -11.77 -1.81 15.88
C LEU A 122 -12.14 -0.50 16.57
N GLN A 123 -13.05 -0.54 17.53
CA GLN A 123 -13.50 0.65 18.28
C GLN A 123 -12.69 0.93 19.55
N VAL A 124 -11.72 0.10 19.86
CA VAL A 124 -11.00 0.13 21.15
C VAL A 124 -10.13 1.39 21.31
N GLU A 125 -9.63 1.94 20.20
CA GLU A 125 -8.80 3.16 20.23
C GLU A 125 -8.91 3.91 18.89
N GLY A 126 -8.89 5.26 18.92
CA GLY A 126 -8.96 6.11 17.73
C GLY A 126 -7.90 5.82 16.66
N ILE A 127 -6.76 5.25 17.06
CA ILE A 127 -5.69 4.82 16.18
C ILE A 127 -6.16 3.81 15.10
N TRP A 128 -7.10 2.93 15.44
CA TRP A 128 -7.65 1.97 14.49
C TRP A 128 -8.53 2.65 13.44
N GLU A 129 -9.26 3.69 13.85
CA GLU A 129 -10.09 4.46 12.94
C GLU A 129 -9.25 5.18 11.88
N ASP A 130 -8.18 5.87 12.31
CA ASP A 130 -7.25 6.55 11.41
C ASP A 130 -6.50 5.57 10.51
N TYR A 131 -6.11 4.42 11.05
CA TYR A 131 -5.48 3.36 10.28
C TYR A 131 -6.40 2.85 9.16
N VAL A 132 -7.64 2.50 9.48
CA VAL A 132 -8.59 1.96 8.50
C VAL A 132 -8.97 2.99 7.46
N LYS A 133 -9.19 4.26 7.86
CA LYS A 133 -9.64 5.32 6.97
C LYS A 133 -8.55 5.85 6.03
N ILE A 134 -7.31 5.91 6.49
CA ILE A 134 -6.28 6.70 5.82
C ILE A 134 -5.06 5.86 5.43
N LEU A 135 -4.58 4.98 6.32
CA LEU A 135 -3.25 4.36 6.19
C LEU A 135 -3.26 2.91 5.72
N SER A 136 -4.43 2.28 5.64
CA SER A 136 -4.50 0.87 5.23
C SER A 136 -4.53 0.71 3.72
N PHE A 137 -3.98 -0.37 3.20
CA PHE A 137 -4.01 -0.69 1.78
C PHE A 137 -5.41 -0.60 1.14
N PRO A 138 -6.51 -1.04 1.78
CA PRO A 138 -7.85 -0.86 1.22
C PRO A 138 -8.27 0.59 1.02
N SER A 139 -7.83 1.52 1.89
CA SER A 139 -8.13 2.95 1.75
C SER A 139 -7.34 3.61 0.61
N GLU A 140 -6.12 3.14 0.37
CA GLU A 140 -5.24 3.63 -0.69
C GLU A 140 -5.51 2.97 -2.06
N PHE A 141 -6.24 1.87 -2.10
CA PHE A 141 -6.48 1.13 -3.33
C PHE A 141 -7.16 1.93 -4.45
N PRO A 142 -8.11 2.85 -4.19
CA PRO A 142 -8.66 3.75 -5.21
C PRO A 142 -7.61 4.62 -5.89
N ILE A 143 -6.60 5.09 -5.17
CA ILE A 143 -5.48 5.88 -5.71
C ILE A 143 -4.65 5.03 -6.67
N ILE A 144 -4.41 3.77 -6.32
CA ILE A 144 -3.73 2.80 -7.18
C ILE A 144 -4.52 2.56 -8.47
N LEU A 145 -5.84 2.39 -8.37
CA LEU A 145 -6.72 2.23 -9.54
C LEU A 145 -6.71 3.46 -10.43
N LEU A 146 -6.66 4.67 -9.84
CA LEU A 146 -6.52 5.92 -10.59
C LEU A 146 -5.21 5.94 -11.40
N GLY A 147 -4.11 5.45 -10.82
CA GLY A 147 -2.84 5.29 -11.51
C GLY A 147 -2.93 4.31 -12.70
N ILE A 148 -3.63 3.20 -12.52
CA ILE A 148 -3.87 2.22 -13.60
C ILE A 148 -4.74 2.86 -14.71
N PHE A 149 -5.79 3.58 -14.35
CA PHE A 149 -6.61 4.33 -15.30
C PHE A 149 -5.78 5.35 -16.10
N ALA A 150 -4.97 6.17 -15.42
CA ALA A 150 -4.12 7.16 -16.08
C ALA A 150 -3.15 6.52 -17.07
N PHE A 151 -2.58 5.36 -16.73
CA PHE A 151 -1.72 4.59 -17.64
C PHE A 151 -2.46 4.17 -18.93
N PHE A 152 -3.67 3.64 -18.81
CA PHE A 152 -4.43 3.22 -20.00
C PHE A 152 -4.94 4.41 -20.81
N ALA A 153 -5.36 5.50 -20.16
CA ALA A 153 -5.76 6.73 -20.83
C ALA A 153 -4.61 7.33 -21.66
N TYR A 154 -3.41 7.39 -21.06
CA TYR A 154 -2.20 7.85 -21.78
C TYR A 154 -1.85 6.94 -22.96
N LYS A 155 -1.91 5.63 -22.78
CA LYS A 155 -1.63 4.66 -23.82
C LYS A 155 -2.59 4.80 -25.01
N GLU A 156 -3.87 4.96 -24.74
CA GLU A 156 -4.89 5.12 -25.79
C GLU A 156 -4.71 6.41 -26.58
N LYS A 157 -4.43 7.53 -25.90
CA LYS A 157 -4.12 8.81 -26.53
C LYS A 157 -2.94 8.72 -27.49
N ASN A 158 -1.87 8.00 -27.09
CA ASN A 158 -0.68 7.84 -27.92
C ASN A 158 -0.89 6.94 -29.13
N ILE A 159 -1.83 6.00 -29.07
CA ILE A 159 -2.20 5.17 -30.23
C ILE A 159 -2.95 6.04 -31.25
N ARG A 160 -3.97 6.76 -30.81
CA ARG A 160 -4.77 7.65 -31.68
C ARG A 160 -3.97 8.80 -32.30
N GLY A 161 -2.95 9.30 -31.60
CA GLY A 161 -2.07 10.36 -32.11
C GLY A 161 -1.02 9.92 -33.14
N LYS A 162 -0.88 8.61 -33.39
CA LYS A 162 0.00 8.07 -34.44
C LYS A 162 -0.73 7.76 -35.72
N ASP A 163 -2.03 7.79 -35.72
CA ASP A 163 -2.90 7.48 -36.88
C ASP A 163 -3.35 8.77 -37.60
N VAL A 164 -2.84 9.95 -37.20
CA VAL A 164 -3.00 11.26 -37.83
C VAL A 164 -1.66 11.74 -38.36
#